data_78075dc300097d118b38d0d7481de491
#
_entry.id   78075dc300097d118b38d0d7481de491
#
_cell.length_a   1.000
_cell.length_b   1.000
_cell.length_c   1.000
_cell.angle_alpha   90.00
_cell.angle_beta   90.00
_cell.angle_gamma   90.00
#
_symmetry.space_group_name_H-M   'P 1'
#
loop_
_entity.id
_entity.type
_entity.pdbx_description
1 polymer ?
#
loop_
_entity_poly.entity_id
_entity_poly.type
_entity_poly.pdbx_seq_one_letter_code
_entity_poly.pdbx_strand_id
1 'polypeptide(L)'
;MIISVIIPVLNEASNIEGTLQRVLSLEGDYEVIMVDGGSTDATVSVASLYARVLVGPRGRASQMNIGAGEAKGEVIVFLHADTFLPDGAFGVIEKYLTNPTVIGGRFKVRLDDAGWKYRLIGSSINLRDYLLKGFGGDQAIFIRTSVFKTLDGYRDMPLMEDIDLGRRMCRLGKVVQLPLYVITSARRWKKDGVVRTILLMWMLRLLYLLGYSPHRLKRFYGETR
;
A
#
# COMPACT_ATOMS: atom_id res chain seq x y z
N MET A 1 14.84 -7.38 -13.56
CA MET A 1 13.65 -6.49 -13.74
C MET A 1 13.72 -5.42 -12.65
N ILE A 2 13.76 -4.15 -13.02
CA ILE A 2 13.85 -3.05 -12.05
C ILE A 2 12.48 -2.81 -11.41
N ILE A 3 12.46 -2.69 -10.09
CA ILE A 3 11.24 -2.42 -9.30
C ILE A 3 11.32 -1.02 -8.69
N SER A 4 10.32 -0.18 -8.90
CA SER A 4 10.20 1.11 -8.22
C SER A 4 9.31 0.99 -6.99
N VAL A 5 9.89 1.17 -5.81
CA VAL A 5 9.15 1.19 -4.53
C VAL A 5 8.74 2.63 -4.23
N ILE A 6 7.43 2.88 -4.21
CA ILE A 6 6.86 4.21 -3.97
C ILE A 6 6.26 4.26 -2.57
N ILE A 7 6.71 5.22 -1.77
CA ILE A 7 6.31 5.37 -0.36
C ILE A 7 5.70 6.76 -0.14
N PRO A 8 4.36 6.88 -0.07
CA PRO A 8 3.72 8.13 0.32
C PRO A 8 3.87 8.36 1.82
N VAL A 9 4.32 9.54 2.22
CA VAL A 9 4.54 9.90 3.62
C VAL A 9 3.86 11.21 4.01
N LEU A 10 3.45 11.27 5.28
CA LEU A 10 2.98 12.50 5.93
C LEU A 10 3.10 12.31 7.44
N ASN A 11 4.03 13.03 8.10
CA ASN A 11 4.28 12.94 9.54
C ASN A 11 4.52 11.49 10.02
N GLU A 12 5.51 10.82 9.44
CA GLU A 12 5.87 9.42 9.74
C GLU A 12 7.33 9.30 10.22
N ALA A 13 7.90 10.35 10.84
CA ALA A 13 9.29 10.36 11.31
C ALA A 13 9.64 9.17 12.21
N SER A 14 8.67 8.67 13.00
CA SER A 14 8.88 7.52 13.91
C SER A 14 8.91 6.16 13.21
N ASN A 15 8.44 6.06 11.96
CA ASN A 15 8.31 4.77 11.28
C ASN A 15 9.20 4.66 10.03
N ILE A 16 9.44 5.80 9.38
CA ILE A 16 10.01 5.79 8.03
C ILE A 16 11.43 5.25 7.97
N GLU A 17 12.26 5.52 8.99
CA GLU A 17 13.62 5.02 9.03
C GLU A 17 13.66 3.49 8.99
N GLY A 18 12.91 2.83 9.87
CA GLY A 18 12.85 1.36 9.90
C GLY A 18 12.32 0.76 8.60
N THR A 19 11.32 1.41 7.98
CA THR A 19 10.78 0.97 6.69
C THR A 19 11.83 1.08 5.58
N LEU A 20 12.57 2.19 5.51
CA LEU A 20 13.62 2.38 4.52
C LEU A 20 14.80 1.44 4.73
N GLN A 21 15.29 1.29 5.96
CA GLN A 21 16.34 0.32 6.29
C GLN A 21 15.92 -1.10 5.89
N ARG A 22 14.65 -1.45 6.12
CA ARG A 22 14.11 -2.75 5.70
C ARG A 22 14.12 -2.90 4.19
N VAL A 23 13.65 -1.92 3.42
CA VAL A 23 13.68 -1.98 1.95
C VAL A 23 15.11 -2.09 1.45
N LEU A 24 16.02 -1.28 1.98
CA LEU A 24 17.43 -1.26 1.58
C LEU A 24 18.21 -2.53 1.95
N SER A 25 17.71 -3.35 2.87
CA SER A 25 18.28 -4.66 3.20
C SER A 25 17.84 -5.78 2.25
N LEU A 26 16.92 -5.53 1.33
CA LEU A 26 16.42 -6.54 0.40
C LEU A 26 17.31 -6.68 -0.82
N GLU A 27 17.42 -7.90 -1.33
CA GLU A 27 18.14 -8.21 -2.56
C GLU A 27 17.28 -7.94 -3.80
N GLY A 28 17.90 -7.44 -4.88
CA GLY A 28 17.26 -7.22 -6.17
C GLY A 28 17.63 -5.86 -6.79
N ASP A 29 17.16 -5.62 -8.00
CA ASP A 29 17.31 -4.35 -8.70
C ASP A 29 16.09 -3.47 -8.44
N TYR A 30 16.24 -2.43 -7.66
CA TYR A 30 15.14 -1.54 -7.29
C TYR A 30 15.62 -0.09 -7.09
N GLU A 31 14.66 0.81 -7.14
CA GLU A 31 14.80 2.19 -6.67
C GLU A 31 13.73 2.49 -5.61
N VAL A 32 14.00 3.45 -4.74
CA VAL A 32 13.04 3.92 -3.73
C VAL A 32 12.73 5.38 -3.99
N ILE A 33 11.45 5.69 -4.14
CA ILE A 33 10.94 7.04 -4.36
C ILE A 33 9.94 7.34 -3.24
N MET A 34 10.28 8.31 -2.42
CA MET A 34 9.35 8.82 -1.41
C MET A 34 8.65 10.06 -1.91
N VAL A 35 7.39 10.19 -1.53
CA VAL A 35 6.62 11.40 -1.85
C VAL A 35 6.03 11.95 -0.56
N ASP A 36 6.52 13.12 -0.14
CA ASP A 36 6.04 13.82 1.03
C ASP A 36 4.82 14.67 0.73
N GLY A 37 3.79 14.54 1.56
CA GLY A 37 2.52 15.26 1.44
C GLY A 37 2.46 16.54 2.29
N GLY A 38 3.62 17.15 2.63
CA GLY A 38 3.73 18.34 3.47
C GLY A 38 3.87 17.99 4.96
N SER A 39 4.82 17.13 5.30
CA SER A 39 5.17 16.79 6.68
C SER A 39 5.72 18.03 7.43
N THR A 40 5.37 18.12 8.71
CA THR A 40 5.80 19.17 9.62
C THR A 40 6.76 18.67 10.70
N ASP A 41 7.01 17.37 10.72
CA ASP A 41 7.97 16.69 11.60
C ASP A 41 9.28 16.37 10.86
N ALA A 42 10.14 15.56 11.47
CA ALA A 42 11.43 15.16 10.91
C ALA A 42 11.36 14.14 9.75
N THR A 43 10.17 13.83 9.21
CA THR A 43 9.99 12.80 8.17
C THR A 43 10.91 13.03 6.97
N VAL A 44 10.91 14.24 6.40
CA VAL A 44 11.70 14.56 5.20
C VAL A 44 13.19 14.48 5.48
N SER A 45 13.65 15.03 6.62
CA SER A 45 15.07 15.01 6.97
C SER A 45 15.61 13.60 7.19
N VAL A 46 14.84 12.74 7.86
CA VAL A 46 15.19 11.32 8.05
C VAL A 46 15.19 10.59 6.71
N ALA A 47 14.17 10.75 5.92
CA ALA A 47 13.99 10.05 4.66
C ALA A 47 15.06 10.38 3.62
N SER A 48 15.51 11.64 3.56
CA SER A 48 16.52 12.11 2.62
C SER A 48 17.89 11.47 2.82
N LEU A 49 18.14 10.83 3.98
CA LEU A 49 19.36 10.06 4.22
C LEU A 49 19.37 8.71 3.48
N TYR A 50 18.22 8.22 3.06
CA TYR A 50 18.06 6.86 2.54
C TYR A 50 17.50 6.78 1.12
N ALA A 51 16.72 7.77 0.70
CA ALA A 51 15.99 7.72 -0.57
C ALA A 51 15.78 9.11 -1.19
N ARG A 52 15.46 9.11 -2.49
CA ARG A 52 15.00 10.31 -3.18
C ARG A 52 13.63 10.72 -2.65
N VAL A 53 13.50 11.95 -2.16
CA VAL A 53 12.27 12.53 -1.65
C VAL A 53 11.72 13.55 -2.65
N LEU A 54 10.47 13.36 -3.03
CA LEU A 54 9.67 14.31 -3.81
C LEU A 54 8.65 14.98 -2.89
N VAL A 55 8.24 16.18 -3.24
CA VAL A 55 7.17 16.90 -2.54
C VAL A 55 5.92 16.92 -3.42
N GLY A 56 4.78 16.62 -2.83
CA GLY A 56 3.50 16.61 -3.50
C GLY A 56 2.36 17.14 -2.62
N PRO A 57 1.15 17.31 -3.18
CA PRO A 57 0.00 17.67 -2.38
C PRO A 57 -0.37 16.55 -1.41
N ARG A 58 -1.00 16.92 -0.31
CA ARG A 58 -1.52 15.97 0.68
C ARG A 58 -2.59 15.07 0.07
N GLY A 59 -2.36 13.76 0.09
CA GLY A 59 -3.29 12.75 -0.40
C GLY A 59 -2.56 11.53 -0.94
N ARG A 60 -2.85 10.34 -0.41
CA ARG A 60 -2.13 9.12 -0.79
C ARG A 60 -2.18 8.84 -2.29
N ALA A 61 -3.37 8.95 -2.89
CA ALA A 61 -3.54 8.75 -4.33
C ALA A 61 -2.63 9.68 -5.16
N SER A 62 -2.65 10.98 -4.85
CA SER A 62 -1.83 11.97 -5.53
C SER A 62 -0.34 11.73 -5.31
N GLN A 63 0.09 11.46 -4.07
CA GLN A 63 1.48 11.16 -3.77
C GLN A 63 1.96 9.89 -4.50
N MET A 64 1.16 8.81 -4.53
CA MET A 64 1.49 7.58 -5.25
C MET A 64 1.58 7.81 -6.76
N ASN A 65 0.70 8.65 -7.34
CA ASN A 65 0.76 9.01 -8.76
C ASN A 65 2.02 9.82 -9.10
N ILE A 66 2.41 10.78 -8.25
CA ILE A 66 3.64 11.56 -8.43
C ILE A 66 4.86 10.63 -8.43
N GLY A 67 4.95 9.74 -7.44
CA GLY A 67 6.04 8.78 -7.38
C GLY A 67 6.07 7.84 -8.59
N ALA A 68 4.90 7.38 -9.04
CA ALA A 68 4.77 6.53 -10.22
C ALA A 68 5.17 7.24 -11.53
N GLY A 69 4.97 8.55 -11.61
CA GLY A 69 5.40 9.38 -12.75
C GLY A 69 6.92 9.44 -12.89
N GLU A 70 7.64 9.35 -11.77
CA GLU A 70 9.11 9.39 -11.71
C GLU A 70 9.75 7.99 -11.71
N ALA A 71 8.93 6.93 -11.67
CA ALA A 71 9.37 5.56 -11.61
C ALA A 71 10.01 5.10 -12.93
N LYS A 72 11.21 4.50 -12.82
CA LYS A 72 11.98 3.93 -13.94
C LYS A 72 11.81 2.42 -14.06
N GLY A 73 11.29 1.78 -13.01
CA GLY A 73 11.10 0.34 -12.94
C GLY A 73 9.99 -0.16 -13.86
N GLU A 74 10.13 -1.40 -14.29
CA GLU A 74 9.12 -2.12 -15.06
C GLU A 74 7.91 -2.49 -14.20
N VAL A 75 8.10 -2.49 -12.89
CA VAL A 75 7.10 -2.79 -11.87
C VAL A 75 7.12 -1.72 -10.79
N ILE A 76 5.95 -1.31 -10.36
CA ILE A 76 5.77 -0.39 -9.23
C ILE A 76 5.25 -1.18 -8.04
N VAL A 77 5.82 -0.94 -6.87
CA VAL A 77 5.34 -1.41 -5.56
C VAL A 77 4.94 -0.20 -4.73
N PHE A 78 3.68 -0.12 -4.34
CA PHE A 78 3.18 0.91 -3.44
C PHE A 78 3.29 0.41 -2.00
N LEU A 79 4.13 1.03 -1.20
CA LEU A 79 4.44 0.62 0.18
C LEU A 79 4.08 1.73 1.16
N HIS A 80 3.36 1.40 2.23
CA HIS A 80 3.10 2.35 3.29
C HIS A 80 4.33 2.55 4.18
N ALA A 81 4.44 3.75 4.78
CA ALA A 81 5.57 4.14 5.62
C ALA A 81 5.72 3.33 6.93
N ASP A 82 4.72 2.54 7.28
CA ASP A 82 4.67 1.67 8.46
C ASP A 82 4.50 0.19 8.09
N THR A 83 4.95 -0.19 6.90
CA THR A 83 4.82 -1.55 6.37
C THR A 83 6.17 -2.11 5.93
N PHE A 84 6.53 -3.30 6.41
CA PHE A 84 7.79 -3.97 6.12
C PHE A 84 7.60 -5.07 5.07
N LEU A 85 8.38 -5.00 4.01
CA LEU A 85 8.46 -6.08 3.01
C LEU A 85 9.20 -7.30 3.57
N PRO A 86 8.78 -8.53 3.23
CA PRO A 86 9.47 -9.76 3.62
C PRO A 86 10.77 -9.96 2.83
N ASP A 87 11.66 -10.84 3.33
CA ASP A 87 12.78 -11.34 2.55
C ASP A 87 12.29 -12.00 1.27
N GLY A 88 13.03 -11.82 0.17
CA GLY A 88 12.68 -12.34 -1.14
C GLY A 88 11.45 -11.67 -1.80
N ALA A 89 10.98 -10.52 -1.28
CA ALA A 89 9.82 -9.82 -1.80
C ALA A 89 9.93 -9.54 -3.31
N PHE A 90 11.07 -9.04 -3.75
CA PHE A 90 11.27 -8.70 -5.16
C PHE A 90 11.37 -9.95 -6.04
N GLY A 91 12.12 -10.96 -5.61
CA GLY A 91 12.23 -12.24 -6.34
C GLY A 91 10.88 -12.96 -6.50
N VAL A 92 9.99 -12.90 -5.50
CA VAL A 92 8.66 -13.50 -5.65
C VAL A 92 7.77 -12.69 -6.60
N ILE A 93 7.86 -11.36 -6.59
CA ILE A 93 7.18 -10.52 -7.59
C ILE A 93 7.64 -10.89 -8.99
N GLU A 94 8.95 -10.92 -9.23
CA GLU A 94 9.54 -11.29 -10.53
C GLU A 94 9.06 -12.65 -10.99
N LYS A 95 9.13 -13.66 -10.11
CA LYS A 95 8.66 -15.03 -10.40
C LYS A 95 7.21 -15.06 -10.87
N TYR A 96 6.31 -14.32 -10.23
CA TYR A 96 4.90 -14.32 -10.63
C TYR A 96 4.66 -13.54 -11.92
N LEU A 97 5.47 -12.50 -12.18
CA LEU A 97 5.39 -11.70 -13.39
C LEU A 97 6.10 -12.31 -14.60
N THR A 98 6.78 -13.47 -14.47
CA THR A 98 7.19 -14.26 -15.65
C THR A 98 5.98 -14.72 -16.48
N ASN A 99 4.83 -14.89 -15.83
CA ASN A 99 3.57 -15.13 -16.54
C ASN A 99 3.02 -13.81 -17.09
N PRO A 100 2.95 -13.61 -18.42
CA PRO A 100 2.52 -12.34 -19.01
C PRO A 100 1.04 -11.99 -18.72
N THR A 101 0.22 -12.98 -18.36
CA THR A 101 -1.19 -12.73 -18.01
C THR A 101 -1.34 -12.09 -16.64
N VAL A 102 -0.32 -12.20 -15.76
CA VAL A 102 -0.32 -11.57 -14.44
C VAL A 102 0.13 -10.12 -14.61
N ILE A 103 -0.76 -9.21 -14.29
CA ILE A 103 -0.53 -7.76 -14.42
C ILE A 103 -0.08 -7.09 -13.12
N GLY A 104 -0.26 -7.76 -11.99
CA GLY A 104 0.10 -7.27 -10.66
C GLY A 104 -0.58 -8.08 -9.56
N GLY A 105 -0.54 -7.55 -8.37
CA GLY A 105 -1.12 -8.23 -7.20
C GLY A 105 -0.81 -7.52 -5.90
N ARG A 106 -0.80 -8.31 -4.82
CA ARG A 106 -0.53 -7.84 -3.47
C ARG A 106 0.06 -8.95 -2.62
N PHE A 107 0.68 -8.57 -1.54
CA PHE A 107 1.11 -9.49 -0.48
C PHE A 107 -0.04 -9.85 0.45
N LYS A 108 0.14 -10.92 1.23
CA LYS A 108 -0.65 -11.15 2.43
C LYS A 108 -0.22 -10.15 3.51
N VAL A 109 -1.12 -9.81 4.42
CA VAL A 109 -0.82 -8.91 5.54
C VAL A 109 -0.75 -9.67 6.85
N ARG A 110 0.19 -9.25 7.70
CA ARG A 110 0.26 -9.61 9.10
C ARG A 110 0.46 -8.33 9.91
N LEU A 111 -0.19 -8.24 11.05
CA LEU A 111 -0.01 -7.10 11.95
C LEU A 111 1.26 -7.29 12.81
N ASP A 112 1.90 -6.19 13.19
CA ASP A 112 3.15 -6.14 13.98
C ASP A 112 2.97 -6.53 15.46
N ASP A 113 1.82 -7.06 15.83
CA ASP A 113 1.51 -7.52 17.17
C ASP A 113 1.28 -9.04 17.21
N ALA A 114 1.94 -9.71 18.17
CA ALA A 114 1.89 -11.16 18.32
C ALA A 114 0.58 -11.70 18.94
N GLY A 115 -0.30 -10.82 19.43
CA GLY A 115 -1.55 -11.19 20.07
C GLY A 115 -2.47 -11.98 19.13
N TRP A 116 -3.15 -13.00 19.67
CA TRP A 116 -4.03 -13.86 18.87
C TRP A 116 -5.12 -13.08 18.10
N LYS A 117 -5.64 -11.99 18.68
CA LYS A 117 -6.62 -11.10 18.04
C LYS A 117 -6.09 -10.52 16.73
N TYR A 118 -4.85 -10.04 16.72
CA TYR A 118 -4.21 -9.45 15.55
C TYR A 118 -3.87 -10.50 14.48
N ARG A 119 -3.51 -11.72 14.90
CA ARG A 119 -3.35 -12.85 13.96
C ARG A 119 -4.67 -13.20 13.28
N LEU A 120 -5.77 -13.23 14.04
CA LEU A 120 -7.11 -13.49 13.48
C LEU A 120 -7.54 -12.40 12.50
N ILE A 121 -7.28 -11.13 12.84
CA ILE A 121 -7.57 -9.99 11.95
C ILE A 121 -6.79 -10.13 10.64
N GLY A 122 -5.47 -10.34 10.69
CA GLY A 122 -4.65 -10.52 9.50
C GLY A 122 -5.13 -11.69 8.63
N SER A 123 -5.46 -12.82 9.25
CA SER A 123 -5.98 -14.00 8.54
C SER A 123 -7.34 -13.71 7.88
N SER A 124 -8.23 -13.00 8.56
CA SER A 124 -9.55 -12.64 8.02
C SER A 124 -9.44 -11.64 6.86
N ILE A 125 -8.52 -10.68 6.95
CA ILE A 125 -8.22 -9.76 5.84
C ILE A 125 -7.74 -10.55 4.62
N ASN A 126 -6.75 -11.43 4.81
CA ASN A 126 -6.17 -12.21 3.74
C ASN A 126 -7.20 -13.13 3.05
N LEU A 127 -8.04 -13.82 3.84
CA LEU A 127 -9.09 -14.69 3.32
C LEU A 127 -10.15 -13.90 2.55
N ARG A 128 -10.65 -12.81 3.13
CA ARG A 128 -11.61 -11.93 2.47
C ARG A 128 -11.08 -11.45 1.12
N ASP A 129 -9.84 -10.93 1.12
CA ASP A 129 -9.27 -10.33 -0.08
C ASP A 129 -8.87 -11.39 -1.12
N TYR A 130 -8.58 -12.62 -0.70
CA TYR A 130 -8.44 -13.76 -1.61
C TYR A 130 -9.76 -14.08 -2.31
N LEU A 131 -10.84 -14.22 -1.54
CA LEU A 131 -12.16 -14.61 -2.06
C LEU A 131 -12.81 -13.51 -2.89
N LEU A 132 -12.73 -12.25 -2.43
CA LEU A 132 -13.39 -11.11 -3.06
C LEU A 132 -12.48 -10.34 -4.02
N LYS A 133 -11.25 -10.81 -4.26
CA LYS A 133 -10.21 -10.08 -5.02
C LYS A 133 -10.06 -8.63 -4.51
N GLY A 134 -10.17 -8.46 -3.19
CA GLY A 134 -10.07 -7.17 -2.53
C GLY A 134 -8.62 -6.67 -2.50
N PHE A 135 -8.46 -5.37 -2.31
CA PHE A 135 -7.17 -4.71 -2.14
C PHE A 135 -7.21 -3.80 -0.91
N GLY A 136 -6.06 -3.64 -0.27
CA GLY A 136 -5.82 -2.68 0.80
C GLY A 136 -4.42 -2.12 0.65
N GLY A 137 -4.22 -0.85 0.97
CA GLY A 137 -2.95 -0.18 0.83
C GLY A 137 -1.84 -0.75 1.73
N ASP A 138 -2.24 -1.39 2.83
CA ASP A 138 -1.36 -2.08 3.76
C ASP A 138 -0.80 -3.42 3.23
N GLN A 139 -1.19 -3.84 2.01
CA GLN A 139 -0.79 -5.11 1.41
C GLN A 139 0.36 -4.99 0.40
N ALA A 140 1.03 -3.85 0.32
CA ALA A 140 2.09 -3.57 -0.64
C ALA A 140 1.68 -3.99 -2.07
N ILE A 141 0.77 -3.23 -2.66
CA ILE A 141 0.24 -3.48 -4.01
C ILE A 141 1.36 -3.34 -5.02
N PHE A 142 1.51 -4.32 -5.91
CA PHE A 142 2.44 -4.24 -7.03
C PHE A 142 1.70 -4.34 -8.37
N ILE A 143 2.24 -3.66 -9.37
CA ILE A 143 1.62 -3.58 -10.70
C ILE A 143 2.69 -3.32 -11.77
N ARG A 144 2.54 -3.90 -12.96
CA ARG A 144 3.36 -3.52 -14.12
C ARG A 144 3.19 -2.03 -14.42
N THR A 145 4.28 -1.32 -14.59
CA THR A 145 4.27 0.13 -14.87
C THR A 145 3.44 0.46 -16.12
N SER A 146 3.52 -0.37 -17.15
CA SER A 146 2.70 -0.19 -18.37
C SER A 146 1.20 -0.29 -18.09
N VAL A 147 0.80 -1.24 -17.24
CA VAL A 147 -0.62 -1.42 -16.85
C VAL A 147 -1.08 -0.25 -15.98
N PHE A 148 -0.24 0.21 -15.04
CA PHE A 148 -0.57 1.37 -14.21
C PHE A 148 -0.83 2.62 -15.06
N LYS A 149 0.01 2.86 -16.08
CA LYS A 149 -0.17 3.93 -17.07
C LYS A 149 -1.47 3.76 -17.88
N THR A 150 -1.77 2.53 -18.34
CA THR A 150 -3.03 2.25 -19.06
C THR A 150 -4.27 2.50 -18.21
N LEU A 151 -4.16 2.30 -16.89
CA LEU A 151 -5.23 2.59 -15.92
C LEU A 151 -5.33 4.09 -15.56
N ASP A 152 -4.44 4.94 -16.08
CA ASP A 152 -4.34 6.35 -15.68
C ASP A 152 -4.13 6.53 -14.16
N GLY A 153 -3.35 5.62 -13.58
CA GLY A 153 -2.94 5.66 -12.18
C GLY A 153 -4.07 5.49 -11.16
N TYR A 154 -3.85 6.00 -9.96
CA TYR A 154 -4.87 6.13 -8.92
C TYR A 154 -5.80 7.30 -9.26
N ARG A 155 -7.09 7.11 -9.07
CA ARG A 155 -8.05 8.21 -9.12
C ARG A 155 -7.84 9.15 -7.94
N ASP A 156 -8.01 10.45 -8.15
CA ASP A 156 -7.94 11.44 -7.08
C ASP A 156 -9.14 11.29 -6.15
N MET A 157 -8.93 10.55 -5.08
CA MET A 157 -9.93 10.32 -4.05
C MET A 157 -9.28 10.21 -2.66
N PRO A 158 -9.93 10.74 -1.63
CA PRO A 158 -9.33 10.83 -0.30
C PRO A 158 -9.39 9.51 0.49
N LEU A 159 -10.10 8.50 -0.02
CA LEU A 159 -10.28 7.18 0.60
C LEU A 159 -10.75 6.17 -0.45
N MET A 160 -10.45 4.88 -0.24
CA MET A 160 -10.82 3.75 -1.13
C MET A 160 -10.04 3.72 -2.46
N GLU A 161 -8.98 4.48 -2.59
CA GLU A 161 -8.10 4.53 -3.75
C GLU A 161 -7.55 3.15 -4.11
N ASP A 162 -7.16 2.36 -3.10
CA ASP A 162 -6.61 1.01 -3.27
C ASP A 162 -7.67 0.03 -3.80
N ILE A 163 -8.89 0.13 -3.27
CA ILE A 163 -10.00 -0.70 -3.71
C ILE A 163 -10.39 -0.35 -5.15
N ASP A 164 -10.42 0.93 -5.49
CA ASP A 164 -10.71 1.38 -6.87
C ASP A 164 -9.66 0.85 -7.84
N LEU A 165 -8.37 1.07 -7.55
CA LEU A 165 -7.28 0.57 -8.39
C LEU A 165 -7.37 -0.96 -8.54
N GLY A 166 -7.52 -1.69 -7.43
CA GLY A 166 -7.62 -3.14 -7.45
C GLY A 166 -8.78 -3.66 -8.30
N ARG A 167 -9.96 -3.01 -8.23
CA ARG A 167 -11.12 -3.36 -9.09
C ARG A 167 -10.84 -3.11 -10.57
N ARG A 168 -10.16 -2.01 -10.92
CA ARG A 168 -9.76 -1.71 -12.30
C ARG A 168 -8.71 -2.71 -12.80
N MET A 169 -7.74 -3.08 -11.97
CA MET A 169 -6.77 -4.13 -12.28
C MET A 169 -7.47 -5.46 -12.57
N CYS A 170 -8.40 -5.90 -11.71
CA CYS A 170 -9.13 -7.18 -11.89
C CYS A 170 -9.95 -7.25 -13.18
N ARG A 171 -10.32 -6.12 -13.78
CA ARG A 171 -11.03 -6.07 -15.07
C ARG A 171 -10.09 -6.16 -16.26
N LEU A 172 -8.83 -5.75 -16.09
CA LEU A 172 -7.83 -5.72 -17.17
C LEU A 172 -7.07 -7.04 -17.31
N GLY A 173 -6.84 -7.77 -16.20
CA GLY A 173 -6.06 -8.98 -16.26
C GLY A 173 -6.00 -9.76 -14.95
N LYS A 174 -5.14 -10.76 -14.93
CA LYS A 174 -4.97 -11.61 -13.75
C LYS A 174 -4.19 -10.89 -12.67
N VAL A 175 -4.80 -10.81 -11.47
CA VAL A 175 -4.15 -10.32 -10.24
C VAL A 175 -3.90 -11.48 -9.28
N VAL A 176 -2.81 -11.42 -8.53
CA VAL A 176 -2.41 -12.49 -7.62
C VAL A 176 -2.25 -12.00 -6.19
N GLN A 177 -2.46 -12.89 -5.23
CA GLN A 177 -2.04 -12.72 -3.86
C GLN A 177 -0.80 -13.55 -3.62
N LEU A 178 0.32 -12.89 -3.35
CA LEU A 178 1.60 -13.58 -3.11
C LEU A 178 1.57 -14.39 -1.81
N PRO A 179 2.35 -15.48 -1.70
CA PRO A 179 2.35 -16.33 -0.51
C PRO A 179 3.07 -15.70 0.69
N LEU A 180 3.85 -14.65 0.48
CA LEU A 180 4.61 -13.94 1.50
C LEU A 180 3.75 -12.90 2.23
N TYR A 181 4.16 -12.57 3.46
CA TYR A 181 3.45 -11.62 4.33
C TYR A 181 4.26 -10.34 4.49
N VAL A 182 3.64 -9.19 4.22
CA VAL A 182 4.11 -7.92 4.74
C VAL A 182 3.68 -7.77 6.21
N ILE A 183 4.49 -7.05 6.98
CA ILE A 183 4.17 -6.72 8.37
C ILE A 183 3.77 -5.25 8.41
N THR A 184 2.55 -4.95 8.82
CA THR A 184 2.02 -3.58 8.90
C THR A 184 1.61 -3.23 10.33
N SER A 185 1.57 -1.93 10.64
CA SER A 185 1.32 -1.47 12.00
C SER A 185 -0.09 -1.77 12.51
N ALA A 186 -0.16 -2.32 13.73
CA ALA A 186 -1.39 -2.49 14.49
C ALA A 186 -1.86 -1.19 15.18
N ARG A 187 -1.15 -0.06 15.00
CA ARG A 187 -1.38 1.22 15.70
C ARG A 187 -2.83 1.63 15.70
N ARG A 188 -3.50 1.56 14.55
CA ARG A 188 -4.91 1.91 14.42
C ARG A 188 -5.82 1.00 15.25
N TRP A 189 -5.56 -0.31 15.19
CA TRP A 189 -6.32 -1.31 15.93
C TRP A 189 -6.18 -1.15 17.46
N LYS A 190 -5.00 -0.72 17.90
CA LYS A 190 -4.72 -0.42 19.31
C LYS A 190 -5.40 0.88 19.76
N LYS A 191 -5.36 1.93 18.94
CA LYS A 191 -5.92 3.24 19.23
C LYS A 191 -7.45 3.22 19.26
N ASP A 192 -8.08 2.70 18.21
CA ASP A 192 -9.52 2.80 17.99
C ASP A 192 -10.30 1.58 18.52
N GLY A 193 -9.59 0.53 18.94
CA GLY A 193 -10.16 -0.75 19.35
C GLY A 193 -10.53 -1.66 18.15
N VAL A 194 -10.38 -2.97 18.37
CA VAL A 194 -10.53 -3.98 17.31
C VAL A 194 -11.93 -4.01 16.71
N VAL A 195 -12.94 -4.16 17.56
CA VAL A 195 -14.35 -4.31 17.11
C VAL A 195 -14.82 -3.08 16.35
N ARG A 196 -14.55 -1.90 16.91
CA ARG A 196 -14.92 -0.62 16.29
C ARG A 196 -14.25 -0.46 14.92
N THR A 197 -12.97 -0.80 14.81
CA THR A 197 -12.23 -0.71 13.55
C THR A 197 -12.79 -1.67 12.51
N ILE A 198 -13.11 -2.92 12.88
CA ILE A 198 -13.75 -3.89 11.97
C ILE A 198 -15.06 -3.33 11.44
N LEU A 199 -15.97 -2.93 12.33
CA LEU A 199 -17.28 -2.43 11.93
C LEU A 199 -17.17 -1.18 11.05
N LEU A 200 -16.29 -0.25 11.39
CA LEU A 200 -16.03 0.93 10.58
C LEU A 200 -15.53 0.57 9.18
N MET A 201 -14.52 -0.32 9.07
CA MET A 201 -13.98 -0.73 7.78
C MET A 201 -15.01 -1.44 6.91
N TRP A 202 -15.84 -2.31 7.49
CA TRP A 202 -16.92 -3.00 6.77
C TRP A 202 -17.99 -2.02 6.31
N MET A 203 -18.40 -1.11 7.19
CA MET A 203 -19.38 -0.06 6.85
C MET A 203 -18.88 0.81 5.69
N LEU A 204 -17.66 1.31 5.77
CA LEU A 204 -17.08 2.17 4.75
C LEU A 204 -16.96 1.46 3.40
N ARG A 205 -16.53 0.19 3.40
CA ARG A 205 -16.45 -0.62 2.18
C ARG A 205 -17.84 -0.88 1.57
N LEU A 206 -18.83 -1.23 2.40
CA LEU A 206 -20.19 -1.46 1.95
C LEU A 206 -20.78 -0.19 1.34
N LEU A 207 -20.67 0.95 2.01
CA LEU A 207 -21.16 2.23 1.51
C LEU A 207 -20.47 2.62 0.20
N TYR A 208 -19.15 2.38 0.07
CA TYR A 208 -18.42 2.61 -1.17
C TYR A 208 -18.97 1.73 -2.31
N LEU A 209 -19.24 0.43 -2.04
CA LEU A 209 -19.80 -0.49 -3.02
C LEU A 209 -21.22 -0.10 -3.44
N LEU A 210 -21.99 0.53 -2.55
CA LEU A 210 -23.32 1.08 -2.83
C LEU A 210 -23.28 2.45 -3.56
N GLY A 211 -22.06 2.95 -3.90
CA GLY A 211 -21.91 4.17 -4.70
C GLY A 211 -21.80 5.47 -3.88
N TYR A 212 -21.63 5.38 -2.55
CA TYR A 212 -21.40 6.60 -1.75
C TYR A 212 -20.04 7.23 -2.09
N SER A 213 -20.04 8.56 -2.21
CA SER A 213 -18.83 9.32 -2.55
C SER A 213 -17.71 9.13 -1.51
N PRO A 214 -16.46 8.82 -1.94
CA PRO A 214 -15.29 8.74 -1.07
C PRO A 214 -15.06 9.99 -0.20
N HIS A 215 -15.41 11.18 -0.70
CA HIS A 215 -15.32 12.43 0.04
C HIS A 215 -16.26 12.48 1.26
N ARG A 216 -17.46 11.90 1.14
CA ARG A 216 -18.38 11.75 2.28
C ARG A 216 -17.87 10.70 3.26
N LEU A 217 -17.35 9.59 2.76
CA LEU A 217 -16.82 8.50 3.58
C LEU A 217 -15.59 8.93 4.40
N LYS A 218 -14.77 9.82 3.89
CA LYS A 218 -13.59 10.36 4.59
C LYS A 218 -13.97 11.01 5.94
N ARG A 219 -15.15 11.63 6.05
CA ARG A 219 -15.62 12.25 7.29
C ARG A 219 -15.80 11.26 8.44
N PHE A 220 -16.11 9.99 8.13
CA PHE A 220 -16.26 8.92 9.11
C PHE A 220 -14.93 8.22 9.45
N TYR A 221 -13.93 8.37 8.57
CA TYR A 221 -12.70 7.59 8.68
C TYR A 221 -11.76 8.12 9.78
N GLY A 222 -11.81 9.40 10.12
CA GLY A 222 -10.90 10.01 11.09
C GLY A 222 -9.42 9.92 10.70
N GLU A 223 -8.58 10.77 11.25
CA GLU A 223 -7.14 10.68 11.08
C GLU A 223 -6.55 9.93 12.29
N THR A 224 -5.79 8.88 12.03
CA THR A 224 -5.08 8.08 13.07
C THR A 224 -3.62 8.48 13.22
N ARG A 225 -3.25 9.61 12.61
CA ARG A 225 -1.90 10.17 12.62
C ARG A 225 -1.78 11.26 13.65
#